data_1d6ea8b30af9ec0aff5d35de4cb53064
#
_entry.id   1d6ea8b30af9ec0aff5d35de4cb53064
#
_cell.length_a   1.000
_cell.length_b   1.000
_cell.length_c   1.000
_cell.angle_alpha   90.00
_cell.angle_beta   90.00
_cell.angle_gamma   90.00
#
_symmetry.space_group_name_H-M   'P 1'
#
loop_
_entity.id
_entity.type
_entity.pdbx_description
1 polymer ?
#
loop_
_entity_poly.entity_id
_entity_poly.type
_entity_poly.pdbx_seq_one_letter_code
_entity_poly.pdbx_strand_id
1 'polypeptide(L)'
;MAKLIVYGEEARRKLQAGIDHLADTVKVTLGPKGRNVVLGRKFGAPLITNDGVTIAKDIELEDPFENMGAQLIREVATKTNDVAGDGTTTATLLAQAITREGLKNLSAGANPMVMRKGIEKAVAVAVEAIKANSVPVNGSEDIARVGTVSSGDEAIGQLIAQAMEKVGTEGVITIEESKTAETGLDVVEGMQFDRGYISPYMVTDTDKMEAVLDDALILITDKKISSIQEILPVLEPVVKAGKKMMIIAEDVEGDALATLLVNRLRGNFNCVCVKAPGFGDRRKEMLQDIATLTGGTVISSQLNMELTAATMADLGRARQVVVTKDNTTIVDGAGDAEAIKARAHQIRAAIATTTSDYDREKLQERLAKLAGGVAVIKVGAQTEVAMKEQKLRVEDALNATRAAVEEGIVAGGGTAQVNAIAAVEKLIATLNGDEKTGARIIATALQAPIRQIAENAGVDGSVVFEKIRSSKKVGYGYNAYTEKYVDMIPAGIVDPTKVTRSSLENAASIAASVLTTESLVTDKPTPEADAAAMAAAAQGGGMY
;
A
#
# COMPACT_ATOMS: atom_id res chain seq x y z
N MET A 1 4.18 14.29 -33.11
CA MET A 1 4.42 15.56 -32.38
C MET A 1 5.91 15.86 -32.34
N ALA A 2 6.30 17.13 -32.35
CA ALA A 2 7.71 17.50 -32.19
C ALA A 2 8.17 17.22 -30.76
N LYS A 3 9.45 16.80 -30.61
CA LYS A 3 10.04 16.53 -29.29
C LYS A 3 10.95 17.66 -28.86
N LEU A 4 10.97 17.95 -27.56
CA LEU A 4 12.01 18.72 -26.91
C LEU A 4 13.03 17.75 -26.35
N ILE A 5 14.30 18.04 -26.50
CA ILE A 5 15.39 17.17 -26.07
C ILE A 5 16.45 18.02 -25.37
N VAL A 6 16.86 17.58 -24.17
CA VAL A 6 17.99 18.15 -23.43
C VAL A 6 19.01 17.06 -23.11
N TYR A 7 20.30 17.44 -23.01
CA TYR A 7 21.40 16.49 -22.86
C TYR A 7 22.33 16.87 -21.71
N GLY A 8 23.12 15.89 -21.27
CA GLY A 8 24.28 16.07 -20.43
C GLY A 8 23.94 16.72 -19.08
N GLU A 9 24.72 17.75 -18.74
CA GLU A 9 24.57 18.43 -17.43
C GLU A 9 23.23 19.14 -17.28
N GLU A 10 22.68 19.73 -18.35
CA GLU A 10 21.37 20.38 -18.30
C GLU A 10 20.27 19.38 -17.99
N ALA A 11 20.28 18.20 -18.64
CA ALA A 11 19.32 17.13 -18.36
C ALA A 11 19.38 16.68 -16.89
N ARG A 12 20.60 16.46 -16.38
CA ARG A 12 20.81 16.05 -14.99
C ARG A 12 20.36 17.12 -13.99
N ARG A 13 20.64 18.39 -14.27
CA ARG A 13 20.21 19.50 -13.42
C ARG A 13 18.69 19.62 -13.35
N LYS A 14 17.99 19.45 -14.47
CA LYS A 14 16.52 19.46 -14.53
C LYS A 14 15.92 18.31 -13.75
N LEU A 15 16.42 17.09 -13.92
CA LEU A 15 16.00 15.94 -13.12
C LEU A 15 16.21 16.17 -11.63
N GLN A 16 17.40 16.66 -11.25
CA GLN A 16 17.70 16.94 -9.84
C GLN A 16 16.75 17.97 -9.23
N ALA A 17 16.44 19.05 -9.96
CA ALA A 17 15.51 20.07 -9.50
C ALA A 17 14.13 19.47 -9.20
N GLY A 18 13.59 18.64 -10.10
CA GLY A 18 12.31 17.97 -9.89
C GLY A 18 12.32 16.99 -8.72
N ILE A 19 13.39 16.20 -8.58
CA ILE A 19 13.62 15.31 -7.44
C ILE A 19 13.64 16.12 -6.14
N ASP A 20 14.37 17.23 -6.13
CA ASP A 20 14.51 18.06 -4.95
C ASP A 20 13.20 18.73 -4.55
N HIS A 21 12.44 19.26 -5.49
CA HIS A 21 11.13 19.87 -5.22
C HIS A 21 10.17 18.90 -4.54
N LEU A 22 10.06 17.66 -5.05
CA LEU A 22 9.19 16.67 -4.44
C LEU A 22 9.72 16.21 -3.08
N ALA A 23 10.99 15.81 -3.00
CA ALA A 23 11.56 15.25 -1.79
C ALA A 23 11.63 16.28 -0.64
N ASP A 24 11.94 17.55 -0.95
CA ASP A 24 11.97 18.63 0.05
C ASP A 24 10.57 18.93 0.61
N THR A 25 9.50 18.71 -0.19
CA THR A 25 8.13 18.83 0.27
C THR A 25 7.73 17.65 1.17
N VAL A 26 8.15 16.42 0.84
CA VAL A 26 7.77 15.21 1.58
C VAL A 26 8.57 15.07 2.89
N LYS A 27 9.88 15.31 2.89
CA LYS A 27 10.79 15.03 4.04
C LYS A 27 10.45 15.78 5.32
N VAL A 28 9.69 16.89 5.24
CA VAL A 28 9.26 17.68 6.42
C VAL A 28 8.31 16.91 7.32
N THR A 29 7.72 15.82 6.82
CA THR A 29 6.78 14.97 7.56
C THR A 29 7.48 13.89 8.40
N LEU A 30 8.79 13.68 8.19
CA LEU A 30 9.52 12.55 8.78
C LEU A 30 9.76 12.71 10.28
N GLY A 31 9.46 11.66 11.03
CA GLY A 31 9.77 11.54 12.46
C GLY A 31 8.72 12.16 13.39
N PRO A 32 8.89 12.02 14.72
CA PRO A 32 7.86 12.36 15.70
C PRO A 32 7.60 13.88 15.84
N LYS A 33 8.47 14.72 15.31
CA LYS A 33 8.28 16.18 15.21
C LYS A 33 8.11 16.62 13.75
N GLY A 34 7.82 15.68 12.84
CA GLY A 34 7.42 15.95 11.47
C GLY A 34 6.13 16.79 11.42
N ARG A 35 5.96 17.52 10.33
CA ARG A 35 4.83 18.42 10.12
C ARG A 35 4.00 17.98 8.93
N ASN A 36 2.72 18.33 8.94
CA ASN A 36 1.82 18.02 7.84
C ASN A 36 2.06 18.95 6.64
N VAL A 37 1.70 18.43 5.47
CA VAL A 37 1.61 19.17 4.21
C VAL A 37 0.14 19.38 3.89
N VAL A 38 -0.20 20.55 3.32
CA VAL A 38 -1.55 20.89 2.89
C VAL A 38 -1.61 20.78 1.37
N LEU A 39 -2.44 19.89 0.86
CA LEU A 39 -2.67 19.68 -0.55
C LEU A 39 -3.96 20.39 -0.99
N GLY A 40 -3.84 21.30 -1.96
CA GLY A 40 -4.98 22.02 -2.52
C GLY A 40 -5.88 21.10 -3.32
N ARG A 41 -7.19 21.30 -3.22
CA ARG A 41 -8.18 20.58 -4.03
C ARG A 41 -8.96 21.57 -4.87
N LYS A 42 -9.27 21.22 -6.13
CA LYS A 42 -10.11 22.05 -7.01
C LYS A 42 -11.53 22.19 -6.46
N PHE A 43 -12.01 21.16 -5.78
CA PHE A 43 -13.33 21.11 -5.15
C PHE A 43 -13.21 20.51 -3.75
N GLY A 44 -13.97 21.02 -2.79
CA GLY A 44 -13.94 20.58 -1.39
C GLY A 44 -12.85 21.22 -0.55
N ALA A 45 -12.64 20.70 0.66
CA ALA A 45 -11.63 21.16 1.59
C ALA A 45 -10.23 20.67 1.17
N PRO A 46 -9.15 21.45 1.44
CA PRO A 46 -7.78 20.98 1.27
C PRO A 46 -7.53 19.72 2.10
N LEU A 47 -6.69 18.82 1.60
CA LEU A 47 -6.25 17.65 2.35
C LEU A 47 -5.02 18.02 3.19
N ILE A 48 -5.08 17.77 4.49
CA ILE A 48 -3.93 17.86 5.39
C ILE A 48 -3.42 16.44 5.63
N THR A 49 -2.15 16.19 5.35
CA THR A 49 -1.57 14.84 5.48
C THR A 49 -0.07 14.88 5.76
N ASN A 50 0.44 13.84 6.39
CA ASN A 50 1.87 13.55 6.53
C ASN A 50 2.28 12.28 5.74
N ASP A 51 1.34 11.63 5.07
CA ASP A 51 1.64 10.47 4.24
C ASP A 51 2.44 10.85 2.99
N GLY A 52 3.65 10.28 2.88
CA GLY A 52 4.59 10.59 1.82
C GLY A 52 4.12 10.22 0.43
N VAL A 53 3.42 9.10 0.25
CA VAL A 53 2.94 8.68 -1.07
C VAL A 53 1.78 9.55 -1.55
N THR A 54 0.86 9.92 -0.67
CA THR A 54 -0.23 10.85 -0.98
C THR A 54 0.30 12.22 -1.42
N ILE A 55 1.30 12.74 -0.69
CA ILE A 55 1.95 14.01 -1.06
C ILE A 55 2.66 13.86 -2.42
N ALA A 56 3.43 12.78 -2.61
CA ALA A 56 4.19 12.57 -3.82
C ALA A 56 3.31 12.42 -5.08
N LYS A 57 2.14 11.80 -4.95
CA LYS A 57 1.18 11.64 -6.05
C LYS A 57 0.55 12.96 -6.49
N ASP A 58 0.39 13.92 -5.58
CA ASP A 58 -0.28 15.20 -5.84
C ASP A 58 0.67 16.25 -6.46
N ILE A 59 1.99 16.04 -6.39
CA ILE A 59 2.98 17.00 -6.91
C ILE A 59 3.14 16.85 -8.42
N GLU A 60 2.86 17.92 -9.14
CA GLU A 60 3.08 18.08 -10.57
C GLU A 60 3.76 19.44 -10.83
N LEU A 61 4.82 19.44 -11.67
CA LEU A 61 5.64 20.64 -11.93
C LEU A 61 5.36 21.17 -13.32
N GLU A 62 5.42 22.50 -13.49
CA GLU A 62 5.19 23.18 -14.77
C GLU A 62 6.25 22.85 -15.83
N ASP A 63 7.53 22.77 -15.42
CA ASP A 63 8.60 22.40 -16.35
C ASP A 63 8.55 20.89 -16.61
N PRO A 64 8.32 20.44 -17.86
CA PRO A 64 8.13 19.02 -18.15
C PRO A 64 9.39 18.17 -17.88
N PHE A 65 10.59 18.75 -17.93
CA PHE A 65 11.82 18.02 -17.61
C PHE A 65 12.03 17.89 -16.10
N GLU A 66 11.70 18.93 -15.32
CA GLU A 66 11.71 18.85 -13.86
C GLU A 66 10.61 17.89 -13.37
N ASN A 67 9.44 17.92 -14.03
CA ASN A 67 8.35 17.01 -13.73
C ASN A 67 8.74 15.53 -13.94
N MET A 68 9.61 15.20 -14.92
CA MET A 68 10.16 13.85 -15.05
C MET A 68 10.94 13.43 -13.80
N GLY A 69 11.72 14.33 -13.20
CA GLY A 69 12.42 14.09 -11.95
C GLY A 69 11.46 13.81 -10.79
N ALA A 70 10.41 14.62 -10.66
CA ALA A 70 9.36 14.42 -9.67
C ALA A 70 8.63 13.08 -9.89
N GLN A 71 8.30 12.71 -11.14
CA GLN A 71 7.65 11.44 -11.47
C GLN A 71 8.51 10.23 -11.09
N LEU A 72 9.83 10.28 -11.30
CA LEU A 72 10.75 9.20 -10.93
C LEU A 72 10.78 9.01 -9.39
N ILE A 73 10.77 10.08 -8.63
CA ILE A 73 10.73 9.99 -7.16
C ILE A 73 9.33 9.56 -6.67
N ARG A 74 8.27 9.98 -7.32
CA ARG A 74 6.92 9.47 -7.05
C ARG A 74 6.84 7.95 -7.22
N GLU A 75 7.54 7.40 -8.23
CA GLU A 75 7.61 5.94 -8.42
C GLU A 75 8.29 5.24 -7.23
N VAL A 76 9.33 5.84 -6.62
CA VAL A 76 9.96 5.31 -5.39
C VAL A 76 8.96 5.22 -4.25
N ALA A 77 8.21 6.30 -4.00
CA ALA A 77 7.19 6.32 -2.95
C ALA A 77 6.09 5.28 -3.21
N THR A 78 5.58 5.22 -4.45
CA THR A 78 4.52 4.28 -4.85
C THR A 78 4.97 2.83 -4.70
N LYS A 79 6.16 2.47 -5.19
CA LYS A 79 6.69 1.09 -5.06
C LYS A 79 6.95 0.70 -3.62
N THR A 80 7.38 1.63 -2.78
CA THR A 80 7.59 1.37 -1.36
C THR A 80 6.25 1.12 -0.67
N ASN A 81 5.24 1.92 -1.00
CA ASN A 81 3.87 1.70 -0.53
C ASN A 81 3.32 0.33 -0.95
N ASP A 82 3.47 -0.05 -2.24
CA ASP A 82 2.98 -1.33 -2.77
C ASP A 82 3.61 -2.54 -2.07
N VAL A 83 4.90 -2.45 -1.67
CA VAL A 83 5.66 -3.57 -1.09
C VAL A 83 5.50 -3.65 0.43
N ALA A 84 5.53 -2.50 1.10
CA ALA A 84 5.64 -2.43 2.56
C ALA A 84 4.51 -1.64 3.23
N GLY A 85 3.74 -0.85 2.48
CA GLY A 85 2.61 -0.07 2.95
C GLY A 85 2.98 1.11 3.87
N ASP A 86 4.27 1.34 4.11
CA ASP A 86 4.83 2.42 4.93
C ASP A 86 6.26 2.74 4.46
N GLY A 87 6.90 3.78 5.05
CA GLY A 87 8.28 4.18 4.75
C GLY A 87 8.46 4.97 3.46
N THR A 88 7.40 5.48 2.87
CA THR A 88 7.39 6.23 1.60
C THR A 88 8.20 7.52 1.69
N THR A 89 8.11 8.24 2.80
CA THR A 89 8.92 9.44 3.10
C THR A 89 10.41 9.11 3.20
N THR A 90 10.76 8.04 3.90
CA THR A 90 12.15 7.58 4.05
C THR A 90 12.75 7.17 2.71
N ALA A 91 11.99 6.45 1.88
CA ALA A 91 12.41 6.04 0.54
C ALA A 91 12.67 7.24 -0.38
N THR A 92 11.77 8.22 -0.36
CA THR A 92 11.88 9.48 -1.11
C THR A 92 13.14 10.26 -0.70
N LEU A 93 13.39 10.39 0.60
CA LEU A 93 14.58 11.05 1.16
C LEU A 93 15.87 10.34 0.77
N LEU A 94 15.90 9.00 0.89
CA LEU A 94 17.06 8.20 0.48
C LEU A 94 17.37 8.35 -1.01
N ALA A 95 16.35 8.32 -1.86
CA ALA A 95 16.52 8.50 -3.30
C ALA A 95 17.10 9.89 -3.64
N GLN A 96 16.62 10.95 -2.98
CA GLN A 96 17.19 12.28 -3.08
C GLN A 96 18.66 12.30 -2.65
N ALA A 97 18.98 11.71 -1.49
CA ALA A 97 20.34 11.69 -0.95
C ALA A 97 21.31 10.94 -1.87
N ILE A 98 20.91 9.76 -2.39
CA ILE A 98 21.71 8.97 -3.33
C ILE A 98 21.93 9.75 -4.62
N THR A 99 20.87 10.36 -5.16
CA THR A 99 20.96 11.13 -6.42
C THR A 99 21.84 12.36 -6.27
N ARG A 100 21.65 13.17 -5.22
CA ARG A 100 22.46 14.36 -4.94
C ARG A 100 23.95 14.03 -4.82
N GLU A 101 24.28 12.99 -4.06
CA GLU A 101 25.66 12.58 -3.87
C GLU A 101 26.25 11.95 -5.12
N GLY A 102 25.45 11.16 -5.86
CA GLY A 102 25.84 10.56 -7.13
C GLY A 102 26.16 11.61 -8.19
N LEU A 103 25.30 12.63 -8.35
CA LEU A 103 25.49 13.70 -9.35
C LEU A 103 26.74 14.55 -9.06
N LYS A 104 27.12 14.79 -7.80
CA LYS A 104 28.39 15.46 -7.45
C LYS A 104 29.59 14.68 -7.98
N ASN A 105 29.58 13.35 -7.78
CA ASN A 105 30.66 12.49 -8.23
C ASN A 105 30.67 12.34 -9.76
N LEU A 106 29.50 12.33 -10.40
CA LEU A 106 29.37 12.30 -11.85
C LEU A 106 29.95 13.57 -12.50
N SER A 107 29.65 14.75 -11.93
CA SER A 107 30.22 16.03 -12.36
C SER A 107 31.74 16.09 -12.13
N ALA A 108 32.29 15.32 -11.20
CA ALA A 108 33.70 15.14 -10.99
C ALA A 108 34.36 14.13 -11.95
N GLY A 109 33.62 13.55 -12.92
CA GLY A 109 34.11 12.66 -13.95
C GLY A 109 34.01 11.16 -13.66
N ALA A 110 33.31 10.74 -12.63
CA ALA A 110 33.08 9.32 -12.34
C ALA A 110 32.23 8.66 -13.44
N ASN A 111 32.55 7.40 -13.78
CA ASN A 111 31.78 6.63 -14.76
C ASN A 111 30.47 6.12 -14.14
N PRO A 112 29.29 6.56 -14.64
CA PRO A 112 28.00 6.22 -14.04
C PRO A 112 27.69 4.71 -14.05
N MET A 113 28.11 4.00 -15.11
CA MET A 113 27.85 2.56 -15.24
C MET A 113 28.68 1.72 -14.25
N VAL A 114 29.90 2.17 -13.91
CA VAL A 114 30.76 1.52 -12.92
C VAL A 114 30.29 1.90 -11.51
N MET A 115 29.94 3.16 -11.29
CA MET A 115 29.43 3.68 -10.05
C MET A 115 28.11 2.96 -9.64
N ARG A 116 27.22 2.71 -10.61
CA ARG A 116 25.99 1.93 -10.42
C ARG A 116 26.27 0.55 -9.81
N LYS A 117 27.27 -0.18 -10.30
CA LYS A 117 27.66 -1.48 -9.74
C LYS A 117 28.08 -1.39 -8.27
N GLY A 118 28.78 -0.31 -7.92
CA GLY A 118 29.16 -0.04 -6.53
C GLY A 118 27.95 0.25 -5.64
N ILE A 119 26.96 1.01 -6.15
CA ILE A 119 25.68 1.27 -5.48
C ILE A 119 24.95 -0.07 -5.21
N GLU A 120 24.75 -0.88 -6.24
CA GLU A 120 24.06 -2.17 -6.15
C GLU A 120 24.70 -3.11 -5.11
N LYS A 121 26.03 -3.23 -5.12
CA LYS A 121 26.77 -4.03 -4.13
C LYS A 121 26.60 -3.49 -2.70
N ALA A 122 26.69 -2.19 -2.53
CA ALA A 122 26.58 -1.54 -1.22
C ALA A 122 25.15 -1.67 -0.64
N VAL A 123 24.13 -1.55 -1.49
CA VAL A 123 22.74 -1.77 -1.08
C VAL A 123 22.53 -3.21 -0.62
N ALA A 124 23.00 -4.20 -1.37
CA ALA A 124 22.89 -5.60 -0.97
C ALA A 124 23.52 -5.85 0.41
N VAL A 125 24.72 -5.31 0.65
CA VAL A 125 25.41 -5.45 1.95
C VAL A 125 24.69 -4.70 3.07
N ALA A 126 24.15 -3.51 2.79
CA ALA A 126 23.37 -2.76 3.77
C ALA A 126 22.07 -3.48 4.15
N VAL A 127 21.35 -4.03 3.17
CA VAL A 127 20.12 -4.81 3.39
C VAL A 127 20.38 -6.05 4.23
N GLU A 128 21.45 -6.80 3.93
CA GLU A 128 21.83 -7.95 4.75
C GLU A 128 22.21 -7.55 6.19
N ALA A 129 22.89 -6.42 6.37
CA ALA A 129 23.20 -5.89 7.70
C ALA A 129 21.94 -5.47 8.48
N ILE A 130 20.94 -4.88 7.79
CA ILE A 130 19.64 -4.54 8.38
C ILE A 130 18.91 -5.81 8.81
N LYS A 131 18.79 -6.79 7.94
CA LYS A 131 18.15 -8.09 8.23
C LYS A 131 18.84 -8.84 9.38
N ALA A 132 20.18 -8.81 9.43
CA ALA A 132 20.94 -9.46 10.50
C ALA A 132 20.68 -8.87 11.90
N ASN A 133 20.21 -7.62 11.97
CA ASN A 133 19.82 -6.93 13.20
C ASN A 133 18.32 -7.01 13.49
N SER A 134 17.55 -7.73 12.67
CA SER A 134 16.12 -7.90 12.87
C SER A 134 15.83 -8.79 14.08
N VAL A 135 14.82 -8.40 14.84
CA VAL A 135 14.27 -9.15 15.97
C VAL A 135 12.84 -9.53 15.65
N PRO A 136 12.42 -10.80 15.82
CA PRO A 136 11.03 -11.20 15.62
C PRO A 136 10.08 -10.44 16.53
N VAL A 137 8.88 -10.16 16.05
CA VAL A 137 7.80 -9.57 16.84
C VAL A 137 7.25 -10.63 17.81
N ASN A 138 7.24 -10.32 19.11
CA ASN A 138 6.78 -11.20 20.15
C ASN A 138 5.54 -10.65 20.86
N GLY A 139 4.35 -11.08 20.40
CA GLY A 139 3.09 -10.77 21.05
C GLY A 139 2.53 -9.37 20.79
N SER A 140 1.42 -9.08 21.49
CA SER A 140 0.60 -7.89 21.29
C SER A 140 1.31 -6.58 21.64
N GLU A 141 2.27 -6.61 22.59
CA GLU A 141 3.00 -5.41 23.02
C GLU A 141 3.92 -4.87 21.92
N ASP A 142 4.67 -5.74 21.23
CA ASP A 142 5.53 -5.31 20.12
C ASP A 142 4.70 -4.80 18.94
N ILE A 143 3.54 -5.44 18.67
CA ILE A 143 2.57 -4.98 17.68
C ILE A 143 2.09 -3.57 18.01
N ALA A 144 1.70 -3.33 19.27
CA ALA A 144 1.26 -2.00 19.73
C ALA A 144 2.37 -0.95 19.59
N ARG A 145 3.63 -1.31 19.88
CA ARG A 145 4.79 -0.41 19.71
C ARG A 145 4.99 0.01 18.26
N VAL A 146 4.96 -0.94 17.33
CA VAL A 146 5.07 -0.64 15.89
C VAL A 146 3.95 0.29 15.44
N GLY A 147 2.70 -0.04 15.79
CA GLY A 147 1.55 0.78 15.46
C GLY A 147 1.63 2.19 16.06
N THR A 148 2.14 2.31 17.29
CA THR A 148 2.35 3.61 17.96
C THR A 148 3.42 4.44 17.27
N VAL A 149 4.55 3.84 16.87
CA VAL A 149 5.64 4.57 16.20
C VAL A 149 5.20 5.07 14.83
N SER A 150 4.51 4.22 14.05
CA SER A 150 4.03 4.58 12.72
C SER A 150 2.91 5.61 12.75
N SER A 151 1.92 5.45 13.64
CA SER A 151 0.81 6.41 13.77
C SER A 151 1.17 7.68 14.56
N GLY A 152 2.20 7.64 15.41
CA GLY A 152 2.48 8.69 16.39
C GLY A 152 1.43 8.77 17.52
N ASP A 153 0.57 7.75 17.69
CA ASP A 153 -0.53 7.70 18.65
C ASP A 153 -0.61 6.34 19.33
N GLU A 154 -0.46 6.32 20.66
CA GLU A 154 -0.49 5.09 21.46
C GLU A 154 -1.88 4.41 21.42
N ALA A 155 -2.96 5.17 21.38
CA ALA A 155 -4.31 4.63 21.30
C ALA A 155 -4.53 3.86 19.98
N ILE A 156 -4.03 4.37 18.87
CA ILE A 156 -4.08 3.70 17.56
C ILE A 156 -3.24 2.41 17.61
N GLY A 157 -2.03 2.46 18.16
CA GLY A 157 -1.18 1.27 18.30
C GLY A 157 -1.85 0.16 19.10
N GLN A 158 -2.46 0.50 20.23
CA GLN A 158 -3.23 -0.45 21.06
C GLN A 158 -4.45 -1.01 20.32
N LEU A 159 -5.15 -0.18 19.56
CA LEU A 159 -6.32 -0.60 18.79
C LEU A 159 -5.96 -1.62 17.70
N ILE A 160 -4.85 -1.40 16.99
CA ILE A 160 -4.34 -2.33 15.97
C ILE A 160 -3.93 -3.66 16.63
N ALA A 161 -3.21 -3.60 17.77
CA ALA A 161 -2.83 -4.80 18.50
C ALA A 161 -4.04 -5.62 18.94
N GLN A 162 -5.07 -4.97 19.48
CA GLN A 162 -6.36 -5.63 19.83
C GLN A 162 -7.06 -6.21 18.61
N ALA A 163 -7.04 -5.53 17.47
CA ALA A 163 -7.62 -6.04 16.23
C ALA A 163 -6.91 -7.33 15.79
N MET A 164 -5.57 -7.31 15.77
CA MET A 164 -4.77 -8.49 15.40
C MET A 164 -4.90 -9.65 16.40
N GLU A 165 -5.07 -9.37 17.68
CA GLU A 165 -5.34 -10.40 18.69
C GLU A 165 -6.67 -11.10 18.46
N LYS A 166 -7.71 -10.35 18.07
CA LYS A 166 -9.07 -10.89 17.84
C LYS A 166 -9.19 -11.72 16.57
N VAL A 167 -8.56 -11.28 15.46
CA VAL A 167 -8.69 -11.97 14.16
C VAL A 167 -7.45 -12.80 13.79
N GLY A 168 -6.38 -12.72 14.58
CA GLY A 168 -5.08 -13.36 14.31
C GLY A 168 -4.20 -12.52 13.39
N THR A 169 -2.93 -12.90 13.29
CA THR A 169 -1.92 -12.17 12.49
C THR A 169 -2.22 -12.18 11.00
N GLU A 170 -2.82 -13.25 10.50
CA GLU A 170 -3.29 -13.40 9.12
C GLU A 170 -4.74 -12.94 8.92
N GLY A 171 -5.37 -12.42 9.97
CA GLY A 171 -6.76 -12.01 9.96
C GLY A 171 -6.98 -10.73 9.16
N VAL A 172 -8.20 -10.56 8.67
CA VAL A 172 -8.58 -9.40 7.87
C VAL A 172 -8.92 -8.24 8.80
N ILE A 173 -8.24 -7.11 8.60
CA ILE A 173 -8.52 -5.85 9.29
C ILE A 173 -8.81 -4.80 8.22
N THR A 174 -9.98 -4.17 8.30
CA THR A 174 -10.42 -3.07 7.44
C THR A 174 -10.56 -1.78 8.23
N ILE A 175 -10.47 -0.65 7.53
CA ILE A 175 -10.58 0.67 8.15
C ILE A 175 -11.72 1.41 7.48
N GLU A 176 -12.69 1.84 8.29
CA GLU A 176 -13.89 2.53 7.84
C GLU A 176 -14.03 3.89 8.55
N GLU A 177 -14.79 4.77 7.93
CA GLU A 177 -15.17 6.03 8.56
C GLU A 177 -16.28 5.82 9.59
N SER A 178 -16.08 6.30 10.80
CA SER A 178 -17.10 6.28 11.84
C SER A 178 -18.18 7.32 11.54
N LYS A 179 -19.43 6.99 11.86
CA LYS A 179 -20.52 7.98 11.86
C LYS A 179 -20.50 8.89 13.09
N THR A 180 -19.64 8.58 14.06
CA THR A 180 -19.44 9.33 15.31
C THR A 180 -18.02 9.89 15.34
N ALA A 181 -17.77 10.81 16.28
CA ALA A 181 -16.42 11.35 16.47
C ALA A 181 -15.46 10.37 17.18
N GLU A 182 -15.94 9.21 17.60
CA GLU A 182 -15.15 8.22 18.33
C GLU A 182 -14.55 7.18 17.40
N THR A 183 -13.28 6.86 17.65
CA THR A 183 -12.58 5.74 17.00
C THR A 183 -12.78 4.47 17.81
N GLY A 184 -13.12 3.36 17.16
CA GLY A 184 -13.41 2.10 17.82
C GLY A 184 -13.10 0.87 16.97
N LEU A 185 -13.22 -0.31 17.58
CA LEU A 185 -12.98 -1.60 16.97
C LEU A 185 -14.23 -2.48 17.07
N ASP A 186 -14.76 -2.88 15.94
CA ASP A 186 -15.79 -3.90 15.83
C ASP A 186 -15.18 -5.17 15.19
N VAL A 187 -15.72 -6.34 15.58
CA VAL A 187 -15.42 -7.59 14.88
C VAL A 187 -16.74 -8.11 14.33
N VAL A 188 -16.76 -8.31 13.03
CA VAL A 188 -17.95 -8.70 12.28
C VAL A 188 -17.70 -9.99 11.49
N GLU A 189 -18.75 -10.66 11.09
CA GLU A 189 -18.64 -11.80 10.20
C GLU A 189 -18.20 -11.33 8.81
N GLY A 190 -17.23 -12.02 8.22
CA GLY A 190 -16.67 -11.64 6.93
C GLY A 190 -15.58 -12.56 6.50
N MET A 191 -15.12 -12.39 5.24
CA MET A 191 -13.99 -13.14 4.72
C MET A 191 -13.26 -12.39 3.62
N GLN A 192 -11.99 -12.74 3.40
CA GLN A 192 -11.21 -12.30 2.27
C GLN A 192 -10.77 -13.49 1.41
N PHE A 193 -10.70 -13.30 0.09
CA PHE A 193 -10.13 -14.26 -0.83
C PHE A 193 -9.30 -13.59 -1.92
N ASP A 194 -8.34 -14.33 -2.46
CA ASP A 194 -7.27 -13.86 -3.34
C ASP A 194 -7.75 -13.79 -4.79
N ARG A 195 -8.71 -12.92 -5.06
CA ARG A 195 -9.18 -12.55 -6.40
C ARG A 195 -9.60 -11.09 -6.37
N GLY A 196 -9.05 -10.31 -7.28
CA GLY A 196 -9.40 -8.91 -7.46
C GLY A 196 -10.39 -8.68 -8.58
N TYR A 197 -10.63 -7.41 -8.89
CA TYR A 197 -11.53 -7.02 -9.97
C TYR A 197 -11.04 -7.48 -11.34
N ILE A 198 -11.96 -7.85 -12.22
CA ILE A 198 -11.63 -8.28 -13.59
C ILE A 198 -11.13 -7.12 -14.44
N SER A 199 -11.57 -5.90 -14.16
CA SER A 199 -11.15 -4.71 -14.90
C SER A 199 -10.91 -3.51 -13.98
N PRO A 200 -9.81 -2.74 -14.17
CA PRO A 200 -9.54 -1.51 -13.42
C PRO A 200 -10.62 -0.43 -13.58
N TYR A 201 -11.39 -0.49 -14.67
CA TYR A 201 -12.52 0.44 -14.88
C TYR A 201 -13.70 0.22 -13.93
N MET A 202 -13.65 -0.81 -13.09
CA MET A 202 -14.65 -1.10 -12.05
C MET A 202 -14.34 -0.43 -10.70
N VAL A 203 -13.20 0.22 -10.53
CA VAL A 203 -12.83 0.89 -9.28
C VAL A 203 -13.74 2.08 -8.98
N THR A 204 -14.02 2.30 -7.70
CA THR A 204 -14.79 3.45 -7.21
C THR A 204 -13.88 4.53 -6.63
N ASP A 205 -12.73 4.11 -6.10
CA ASP A 205 -11.65 4.96 -5.61
C ASP A 205 -10.44 4.79 -6.53
N THR A 206 -10.18 5.78 -7.37
CA THR A 206 -9.07 5.76 -8.33
C THR A 206 -7.72 6.00 -7.68
N ASP A 207 -7.66 6.64 -6.52
CA ASP A 207 -6.42 6.94 -5.82
C ASP A 207 -5.85 5.67 -5.15
N LYS A 208 -6.75 4.86 -4.59
CA LYS A 208 -6.41 3.56 -3.98
C LYS A 208 -6.52 2.38 -4.95
N MET A 209 -7.07 2.59 -6.14
CA MET A 209 -7.40 1.53 -7.10
C MET A 209 -8.28 0.43 -6.50
N GLU A 210 -9.33 0.84 -5.77
CA GLU A 210 -10.26 -0.05 -5.07
C GLU A 210 -11.69 0.16 -5.55
N ALA A 211 -12.48 -0.91 -5.56
CA ALA A 211 -13.94 -0.84 -5.71
C ALA A 211 -14.59 -1.10 -4.35
N VAL A 212 -15.21 -0.07 -3.78
CA VAL A 212 -15.93 -0.14 -2.50
C VAL A 212 -17.44 -0.06 -2.77
N LEU A 213 -18.16 -1.10 -2.40
CA LEU A 213 -19.61 -1.19 -2.56
C LEU A 213 -20.27 -1.37 -1.18
N ASP A 214 -20.98 -0.34 -0.70
CA ASP A 214 -21.80 -0.45 0.51
C ASP A 214 -23.18 -1.01 0.18
N ASP A 215 -23.76 -1.78 1.09
CA ASP A 215 -25.04 -2.49 0.94
C ASP A 215 -25.11 -3.30 -0.35
N ALA A 216 -24.05 -4.05 -0.62
CA ALA A 216 -23.88 -4.77 -1.88
C ALA A 216 -24.74 -6.03 -1.94
N LEU A 217 -25.36 -6.25 -3.10
CA LEU A 217 -25.92 -7.53 -3.49
C LEU A 217 -24.84 -8.38 -4.17
N ILE A 218 -24.85 -9.70 -3.98
CA ILE A 218 -23.78 -10.59 -4.44
C ILE A 218 -24.36 -11.72 -5.25
N LEU A 219 -24.07 -11.75 -6.55
CA LEU A 219 -24.36 -12.90 -7.41
C LEU A 219 -23.20 -13.88 -7.35
N ILE A 220 -23.49 -15.14 -7.05
CA ILE A 220 -22.48 -16.19 -6.87
C ILE A 220 -22.76 -17.31 -7.87
N THR A 221 -21.80 -17.59 -8.76
CA THR A 221 -21.94 -18.68 -9.74
C THR A 221 -20.61 -19.36 -10.03
N ASP A 222 -20.66 -20.64 -10.34
CA ASP A 222 -19.52 -21.40 -10.85
C ASP A 222 -19.44 -21.39 -12.40
N LYS A 223 -20.39 -20.71 -13.05
CA LYS A 223 -20.47 -20.56 -14.51
C LYS A 223 -19.64 -19.37 -14.98
N LYS A 224 -19.24 -19.44 -16.25
CA LYS A 224 -18.68 -18.31 -16.99
C LYS A 224 -19.83 -17.47 -17.55
N ILE A 225 -19.69 -16.16 -17.51
CA ILE A 225 -20.69 -15.21 -18.05
C ILE A 225 -20.09 -14.52 -19.27
N SER A 226 -20.59 -14.86 -20.47
CA SER A 226 -20.10 -14.30 -21.72
C SER A 226 -21.13 -13.37 -22.38
N SER A 227 -22.42 -13.60 -22.13
CA SER A 227 -23.51 -12.78 -22.66
C SER A 227 -24.27 -12.08 -21.54
N ILE A 228 -24.58 -10.80 -21.74
CA ILE A 228 -25.39 -10.03 -20.78
C ILE A 228 -26.80 -10.60 -20.60
N GLN A 229 -27.33 -11.27 -21.63
CA GLN A 229 -28.67 -11.88 -21.63
C GLN A 229 -28.80 -12.96 -20.55
N GLU A 230 -27.69 -13.63 -20.18
CA GLU A 230 -27.69 -14.68 -19.16
C GLU A 230 -28.03 -14.15 -17.77
N ILE A 231 -27.64 -12.91 -17.47
CA ILE A 231 -27.83 -12.30 -16.15
C ILE A 231 -28.82 -11.12 -16.15
N LEU A 232 -29.37 -10.78 -17.33
CA LEU A 232 -30.30 -9.67 -17.46
C LEU A 232 -31.53 -9.77 -16.53
N PRO A 233 -32.14 -10.96 -16.34
CA PRO A 233 -33.30 -11.12 -15.46
C PRO A 233 -33.03 -10.73 -13.99
N VAL A 234 -31.81 -10.93 -13.51
CA VAL A 234 -31.41 -10.55 -12.14
C VAL A 234 -30.87 -9.12 -12.10
N LEU A 235 -30.22 -8.63 -13.17
CA LEU A 235 -29.68 -7.27 -13.22
C LEU A 235 -30.78 -6.19 -13.26
N GLU A 236 -31.81 -6.37 -14.07
CA GLU A 236 -32.88 -5.36 -14.20
C GLU A 236 -33.55 -4.98 -12.87
N PRO A 237 -33.95 -5.94 -12.01
CA PRO A 237 -34.50 -5.60 -10.70
C PRO A 237 -33.49 -4.86 -9.79
N VAL A 238 -32.21 -5.25 -9.83
CA VAL A 238 -31.15 -4.63 -9.03
C VAL A 238 -30.94 -3.17 -9.45
N VAL A 239 -30.85 -2.94 -10.76
CA VAL A 239 -30.70 -1.58 -11.34
C VAL A 239 -31.93 -0.72 -11.02
N LYS A 240 -33.14 -1.25 -11.19
CA LYS A 240 -34.39 -0.55 -10.84
C LYS A 240 -34.47 -0.20 -9.35
N ALA A 241 -33.90 -1.05 -8.49
CA ALA A 241 -33.82 -0.81 -7.05
C ALA A 241 -32.67 0.15 -6.64
N GLY A 242 -31.85 0.60 -7.58
CA GLY A 242 -30.69 1.47 -7.32
C GLY A 242 -29.63 0.82 -6.44
N LYS A 243 -29.56 -0.52 -6.40
CA LYS A 243 -28.62 -1.26 -5.55
C LYS A 243 -27.29 -1.47 -6.27
N LYS A 244 -26.21 -1.57 -5.46
CA LYS A 244 -24.88 -1.94 -5.93
C LYS A 244 -24.74 -3.46 -5.97
N MET A 245 -23.91 -3.98 -6.87
CA MET A 245 -23.80 -5.43 -7.06
C MET A 245 -22.35 -5.90 -7.24
N MET A 246 -21.96 -6.96 -6.54
CA MET A 246 -20.77 -7.74 -6.85
C MET A 246 -21.19 -9.02 -7.61
N ILE A 247 -20.44 -9.36 -8.64
CA ILE A 247 -20.63 -10.60 -9.41
C ILE A 247 -19.40 -11.47 -9.22
N ILE A 248 -19.59 -12.65 -8.63
CA ILE A 248 -18.57 -13.69 -8.49
C ILE A 248 -18.89 -14.80 -9.47
N ALA A 249 -18.03 -14.98 -10.48
CA ALA A 249 -18.24 -15.97 -11.54
C ALA A 249 -16.93 -16.70 -11.86
N GLU A 250 -16.96 -17.82 -12.57
CA GLU A 250 -15.73 -18.43 -13.08
C GLU A 250 -14.91 -17.43 -13.90
N ASP A 251 -15.59 -16.74 -14.82
CA ASP A 251 -15.07 -15.57 -15.54
C ASP A 251 -16.24 -14.70 -16.03
N VAL A 252 -15.97 -13.43 -16.27
CA VAL A 252 -16.91 -12.51 -16.94
C VAL A 252 -16.17 -11.88 -18.12
N GLU A 253 -16.66 -12.12 -19.35
CA GLU A 253 -15.97 -11.69 -20.56
C GLU A 253 -16.93 -11.28 -21.67
N GLY A 254 -16.38 -10.93 -22.82
CA GLY A 254 -17.15 -10.64 -24.04
C GLY A 254 -18.15 -9.51 -23.88
N ASP A 255 -19.37 -9.74 -24.41
CA ASP A 255 -20.47 -8.77 -24.38
C ASP A 255 -20.94 -8.44 -22.97
N ALA A 256 -20.96 -9.42 -22.05
CA ALA A 256 -21.35 -9.20 -20.67
C ALA A 256 -20.42 -8.18 -19.98
N LEU A 257 -19.11 -8.39 -20.06
CA LEU A 257 -18.13 -7.49 -19.47
C LEU A 257 -18.19 -6.09 -20.08
N ALA A 258 -18.25 -6.00 -21.41
CA ALA A 258 -18.33 -4.72 -22.11
C ALA A 258 -19.56 -3.91 -21.71
N THR A 259 -20.73 -4.56 -21.64
CA THR A 259 -22.00 -3.92 -21.26
C THR A 259 -21.96 -3.45 -19.80
N LEU A 260 -21.45 -4.25 -18.87
CA LEU A 260 -21.31 -3.86 -17.45
C LEU A 260 -20.37 -2.68 -17.29
N LEU A 261 -19.22 -2.68 -17.99
CA LEU A 261 -18.26 -1.56 -17.96
C LEU A 261 -18.85 -0.26 -18.49
N VAL A 262 -19.56 -0.31 -19.63
CA VAL A 262 -20.19 0.88 -20.20
C VAL A 262 -21.24 1.47 -19.26
N ASN A 263 -22.09 0.64 -18.64
CA ASN A 263 -23.08 1.11 -17.67
C ASN A 263 -22.44 1.64 -16.39
N ARG A 264 -21.34 1.03 -15.93
CA ARG A 264 -20.55 1.51 -14.80
C ARG A 264 -19.96 2.89 -15.07
N LEU A 265 -19.28 3.07 -16.22
CA LEU A 265 -18.67 4.34 -16.63
C LEU A 265 -19.68 5.47 -16.84
N ARG A 266 -20.90 5.12 -17.27
CA ARG A 266 -22.02 6.07 -17.39
C ARG A 266 -22.70 6.40 -16.04
N GLY A 267 -22.29 5.75 -14.96
CA GLY A 267 -22.92 5.94 -13.64
C GLY A 267 -24.31 5.31 -13.48
N ASN A 268 -24.77 4.53 -14.47
CA ASN A 268 -26.11 3.93 -14.46
C ASN A 268 -26.20 2.72 -13.51
N PHE A 269 -25.06 2.03 -13.28
CA PHE A 269 -25.03 0.84 -12.45
C PHE A 269 -23.68 0.65 -11.78
N ASN A 270 -23.66 0.64 -10.45
CA ASN A 270 -22.46 0.38 -9.67
C ASN A 270 -22.26 -1.12 -9.47
N CYS A 271 -21.34 -1.71 -10.23
CA CYS A 271 -21.01 -3.13 -10.11
C CYS A 271 -19.50 -3.36 -10.14
N VAL A 272 -19.09 -4.49 -9.55
CA VAL A 272 -17.75 -5.04 -9.65
C VAL A 272 -17.85 -6.53 -9.98
N CYS A 273 -17.01 -7.01 -10.89
CA CYS A 273 -16.90 -8.41 -11.24
C CYS A 273 -15.58 -8.97 -10.76
N VAL A 274 -15.61 -10.12 -10.13
CA VAL A 274 -14.44 -10.84 -9.63
C VAL A 274 -14.50 -12.30 -10.06
N LYS A 275 -13.32 -12.90 -10.26
CA LYS A 275 -13.24 -14.34 -10.55
C LYS A 275 -13.47 -15.16 -9.28
N ALA A 276 -14.18 -16.26 -9.41
CA ALA A 276 -14.40 -17.20 -8.33
C ALA A 276 -13.06 -17.72 -7.76
N PRO A 277 -12.87 -17.76 -6.44
CA PRO A 277 -11.65 -18.26 -5.83
C PRO A 277 -11.51 -19.79 -6.00
N GLY A 278 -10.26 -20.26 -6.08
CA GLY A 278 -9.95 -21.68 -6.21
C GLY A 278 -10.20 -22.25 -7.64
N PHE A 279 -10.02 -23.56 -7.76
CA PHE A 279 -10.20 -24.32 -9.00
C PHE A 279 -10.90 -25.65 -8.72
N GLY A 280 -11.65 -26.17 -9.72
CA GLY A 280 -12.33 -27.47 -9.60
C GLY A 280 -13.29 -27.53 -8.41
N ASP A 281 -13.24 -28.62 -7.65
CA ASP A 281 -14.14 -28.83 -6.50
C ASP A 281 -13.87 -27.86 -5.35
N ARG A 282 -12.63 -27.39 -5.17
CA ARG A 282 -12.32 -26.34 -4.19
C ARG A 282 -13.04 -25.02 -4.49
N ARG A 283 -13.18 -24.65 -5.78
CA ARG A 283 -13.95 -23.46 -6.17
C ARG A 283 -15.37 -23.55 -5.68
N LYS A 284 -16.02 -24.71 -5.90
CA LYS A 284 -17.41 -24.95 -5.46
C LYS A 284 -17.58 -24.81 -3.96
N GLU A 285 -16.65 -25.42 -3.21
CA GLU A 285 -16.64 -25.36 -1.76
C GLU A 285 -16.43 -23.93 -1.23
N MET A 286 -15.53 -23.14 -1.88
CA MET A 286 -15.32 -21.74 -1.51
C MET A 286 -16.52 -20.86 -1.88
N LEU A 287 -17.16 -21.09 -3.04
CA LEU A 287 -18.41 -20.41 -3.40
C LEU A 287 -19.54 -20.71 -2.43
N GLN A 288 -19.63 -21.97 -1.94
CA GLN A 288 -20.61 -22.35 -0.91
C GLN A 288 -20.32 -21.66 0.42
N ASP A 289 -19.05 -21.48 0.80
CA ASP A 289 -18.68 -20.74 2.01
C ASP A 289 -19.08 -19.27 1.91
N ILE A 290 -18.84 -18.64 0.73
CA ILE A 290 -19.26 -17.26 0.45
C ILE A 290 -20.78 -17.14 0.47
N ALA A 291 -21.50 -18.10 -0.13
CA ALA A 291 -22.96 -18.12 -0.12
C ALA A 291 -23.52 -18.24 1.32
N THR A 292 -22.94 -19.13 2.13
CA THR A 292 -23.32 -19.28 3.54
C THR A 292 -23.08 -17.98 4.34
N LEU A 293 -21.92 -17.33 4.10
CA LEU A 293 -21.58 -16.07 4.77
C LEU A 293 -22.50 -14.91 4.39
N THR A 294 -22.96 -14.87 3.15
CA THR A 294 -23.74 -13.74 2.60
C THR A 294 -25.24 -13.99 2.56
N GLY A 295 -25.68 -15.21 2.92
CA GLY A 295 -27.08 -15.61 2.83
C GLY A 295 -27.59 -15.78 1.40
N GLY A 296 -26.69 -15.97 0.42
CA GLY A 296 -27.02 -16.16 -0.98
C GLY A 296 -27.05 -17.63 -1.40
N THR A 297 -27.34 -17.86 -2.68
CA THR A 297 -27.36 -19.18 -3.29
C THR A 297 -26.31 -19.26 -4.40
N VAL A 298 -25.55 -20.36 -4.46
CA VAL A 298 -24.64 -20.62 -5.58
C VAL A 298 -25.43 -21.08 -6.79
N ILE A 299 -25.43 -20.28 -7.85
CA ILE A 299 -26.05 -20.67 -9.14
C ILE A 299 -25.10 -21.61 -9.88
N SER A 300 -25.39 -22.91 -9.81
CA SER A 300 -24.51 -23.96 -10.37
C SER A 300 -25.25 -24.89 -11.29
N SER A 301 -24.58 -25.30 -12.37
CA SER A 301 -25.10 -26.33 -13.29
C SER A 301 -25.32 -27.67 -12.61
N GLN A 302 -24.56 -28.00 -11.57
CA GLN A 302 -24.73 -29.25 -10.82
C GLN A 302 -26.05 -29.30 -10.02
N LEU A 303 -26.54 -28.11 -9.65
CA LEU A 303 -27.82 -27.94 -8.95
C LEU A 303 -28.98 -27.73 -9.94
N ASN A 304 -28.75 -27.93 -11.26
CA ASN A 304 -29.68 -27.63 -12.35
C ASN A 304 -30.22 -26.19 -12.30
N MET A 305 -29.42 -25.26 -11.81
CA MET A 305 -29.78 -23.83 -11.76
C MET A 305 -29.21 -23.10 -12.99
N GLU A 306 -30.05 -22.32 -13.64
CA GLU A 306 -29.62 -21.46 -14.76
C GLU A 306 -29.55 -19.98 -14.30
N LEU A 307 -28.56 -19.24 -14.82
CA LEU A 307 -28.42 -17.80 -14.53
C LEU A 307 -29.65 -16.98 -14.96
N THR A 308 -30.30 -17.44 -16.05
CA THR A 308 -31.54 -16.82 -16.56
C THR A 308 -32.74 -16.99 -15.62
N ALA A 309 -32.70 -17.95 -14.71
CA ALA A 309 -33.73 -18.18 -13.71
C ALA A 309 -33.41 -17.56 -12.35
N ALA A 310 -32.22 -16.97 -12.20
CA ALA A 310 -31.82 -16.33 -10.95
C ALA A 310 -32.69 -15.11 -10.63
N THR A 311 -33.01 -14.96 -9.36
CA THR A 311 -33.85 -13.88 -8.82
C THR A 311 -33.09 -13.08 -7.75
N MET A 312 -33.68 -11.97 -7.30
CA MET A 312 -33.11 -11.19 -6.18
C MET A 312 -33.06 -11.98 -4.86
N ALA A 313 -33.86 -13.01 -4.71
CA ALA A 313 -33.85 -13.86 -3.53
C ALA A 313 -32.62 -14.78 -3.45
N ASP A 314 -32.00 -15.07 -4.58
CA ASP A 314 -30.80 -15.89 -4.68
C ASP A 314 -29.52 -15.11 -4.42
N LEU A 315 -29.61 -13.76 -4.39
CA LEU A 315 -28.47 -12.90 -4.18
C LEU A 315 -28.06 -12.87 -2.70
N GLY A 316 -26.78 -13.09 -2.45
CA GLY A 316 -26.17 -12.78 -1.16
C GLY A 316 -26.14 -11.28 -0.88
N ARG A 317 -25.93 -10.91 0.37
CA ARG A 317 -25.84 -9.52 0.82
C ARG A 317 -24.67 -9.34 1.76
N ALA A 318 -24.04 -8.16 1.69
CA ALA A 318 -23.04 -7.74 2.66
C ALA A 318 -23.19 -6.23 2.91
N ARG A 319 -22.84 -5.82 4.13
CA ARG A 319 -22.83 -4.40 4.49
C ARG A 319 -21.81 -3.63 3.63
N GLN A 320 -20.63 -4.22 3.39
CA GLN A 320 -19.63 -3.65 2.50
C GLN A 320 -18.86 -4.73 1.77
N VAL A 321 -18.44 -4.42 0.55
CA VAL A 321 -17.50 -5.22 -0.23
C VAL A 321 -16.37 -4.31 -0.68
N VAL A 322 -15.12 -4.72 -0.46
CA VAL A 322 -13.92 -4.03 -0.90
C VAL A 322 -13.14 -4.93 -1.86
N VAL A 323 -12.94 -4.47 -3.08
CA VAL A 323 -12.21 -5.24 -4.11
C VAL A 323 -11.01 -4.44 -4.57
N THR A 324 -9.83 -5.00 -4.34
CA THR A 324 -8.56 -4.48 -4.85
C THR A 324 -8.16 -5.18 -6.14
N LYS A 325 -6.97 -4.92 -6.65
CA LYS A 325 -6.42 -5.63 -7.80
C LYS A 325 -6.28 -7.14 -7.57
N ASP A 326 -5.94 -7.54 -6.36
CA ASP A 326 -5.56 -8.92 -6.03
C ASP A 326 -6.51 -9.61 -5.06
N ASN A 327 -7.28 -8.86 -4.28
CA ASN A 327 -8.12 -9.39 -3.19
C ASN A 327 -9.55 -8.87 -3.23
N THR A 328 -10.47 -9.68 -2.72
CA THR A 328 -11.86 -9.30 -2.41
C THR A 328 -12.15 -9.56 -0.95
N THR A 329 -12.61 -8.54 -0.24
CA THR A 329 -13.02 -8.60 1.17
C THR A 329 -14.53 -8.37 1.26
N ILE A 330 -15.23 -9.31 1.89
CA ILE A 330 -16.65 -9.21 2.23
C ILE A 330 -16.72 -8.92 3.72
N VAL A 331 -17.37 -7.81 4.08
CA VAL A 331 -17.48 -7.32 5.45
C VAL A 331 -18.94 -7.37 5.87
N ASP A 332 -19.21 -8.00 7.00
CA ASP A 332 -20.54 -8.09 7.59
C ASP A 332 -21.56 -8.70 6.60
N GLY A 333 -21.32 -9.97 6.28
CA GLY A 333 -22.22 -10.76 5.43
C GLY A 333 -23.55 -11.03 6.14
N ALA A 334 -24.64 -10.99 5.39
CA ALA A 334 -26.02 -11.16 5.94
C ALA A 334 -26.44 -12.64 6.08
N GLY A 335 -25.47 -13.58 6.13
CA GLY A 335 -25.72 -15.00 6.37
C GLY A 335 -26.23 -15.29 7.77
N ASP A 336 -26.91 -16.42 7.94
CA ASP A 336 -27.33 -16.87 9.26
C ASP A 336 -26.14 -17.36 10.09
N ALA A 337 -25.93 -16.79 11.26
CA ALA A 337 -24.81 -17.10 12.15
C ALA A 337 -24.74 -18.59 12.54
N GLU A 338 -25.88 -19.28 12.71
CA GLU A 338 -25.91 -20.72 13.00
C GLU A 338 -25.52 -21.54 11.77
N ALA A 339 -25.89 -21.11 10.56
CA ALA A 339 -25.46 -21.75 9.32
C ALA A 339 -23.95 -21.61 9.10
N ILE A 340 -23.37 -20.44 9.42
CA ILE A 340 -21.92 -20.18 9.35
C ILE A 340 -21.17 -21.07 10.36
N LYS A 341 -21.65 -21.17 11.60
CA LYS A 341 -21.08 -22.08 12.63
C LYS A 341 -21.16 -23.53 12.20
N ALA A 342 -22.32 -23.97 11.66
CA ALA A 342 -22.50 -25.33 11.16
C ALA A 342 -21.53 -25.63 10.01
N ARG A 343 -21.33 -24.67 9.10
CA ARG A 343 -20.37 -24.80 8.00
C ARG A 343 -18.93 -24.89 8.52
N ALA A 344 -18.54 -24.06 9.46
CA ALA A 344 -17.23 -24.13 10.11
C ALA A 344 -17.02 -25.49 10.82
N HIS A 345 -18.06 -26.04 11.43
CA HIS A 345 -17.99 -27.35 12.06
C HIS A 345 -17.79 -28.49 11.03
N GLN A 346 -18.45 -28.42 9.87
CA GLN A 346 -18.24 -29.37 8.76
C GLN A 346 -16.79 -29.35 8.29
N ILE A 347 -16.19 -28.15 8.13
CA ILE A 347 -14.79 -28.01 7.72
C ILE A 347 -13.85 -28.60 8.78
N ARG A 348 -14.10 -28.37 10.08
CA ARG A 348 -13.32 -28.98 11.19
C ARG A 348 -13.40 -30.51 11.17
N ALA A 349 -14.56 -31.07 10.92
CA ALA A 349 -14.74 -32.51 10.79
C ALA A 349 -13.94 -33.08 9.59
N ALA A 350 -13.93 -32.36 8.45
CA ALA A 350 -13.14 -32.73 7.27
C ALA A 350 -11.64 -32.67 7.56
N ILE A 351 -11.14 -31.67 8.30
CA ILE A 351 -9.74 -31.57 8.74
C ILE A 351 -9.34 -32.80 9.58
N ALA A 352 -10.22 -33.26 10.48
CA ALA A 352 -9.95 -34.40 11.35
C ALA A 352 -9.91 -35.74 10.60
N THR A 353 -10.58 -35.85 9.47
CA THR A 353 -10.71 -37.11 8.71
C THR A 353 -9.76 -37.18 7.50
N THR A 354 -9.21 -36.07 7.04
CA THR A 354 -8.30 -36.07 5.87
C THR A 354 -6.96 -36.69 6.20
N THR A 355 -6.45 -37.53 5.28
CA THR A 355 -5.13 -38.17 5.36
C THR A 355 -4.04 -37.40 4.59
N SER A 356 -4.44 -36.45 3.74
CA SER A 356 -3.53 -35.62 2.94
C SER A 356 -3.12 -34.38 3.73
N ASP A 357 -1.83 -34.17 3.95
CA ASP A 357 -1.32 -32.98 4.63
C ASP A 357 -1.60 -31.70 3.85
N TYR A 358 -1.53 -31.77 2.52
CA TYR A 358 -1.87 -30.64 1.65
C TYR A 358 -3.37 -30.28 1.73
N ASP A 359 -4.27 -31.27 1.74
CA ASP A 359 -5.70 -30.98 1.87
C ASP A 359 -6.05 -30.49 3.29
N ARG A 360 -5.33 -31.01 4.31
CA ARG A 360 -5.45 -30.51 5.67
C ARG A 360 -5.08 -29.03 5.78
N GLU A 361 -3.96 -28.64 5.19
CA GLU A 361 -3.52 -27.24 5.15
C GLU A 361 -4.57 -26.35 4.47
N LYS A 362 -5.08 -26.77 3.31
CA LYS A 362 -6.10 -25.99 2.57
C LYS A 362 -7.46 -25.93 3.26
N LEU A 363 -7.85 -26.95 3.99
CA LEU A 363 -9.03 -26.91 4.84
C LEU A 363 -8.85 -25.99 6.06
N GLN A 364 -7.65 -25.97 6.65
CA GLN A 364 -7.32 -25.04 7.74
C GLN A 364 -7.36 -23.59 7.28
N GLU A 365 -6.76 -23.28 6.11
CA GLU A 365 -6.84 -21.95 5.50
C GLU A 365 -8.29 -21.52 5.26
N ARG A 366 -9.11 -22.40 4.73
CA ARG A 366 -10.53 -22.15 4.47
C ARG A 366 -11.33 -21.92 5.75
N LEU A 367 -11.05 -22.72 6.80
CA LEU A 367 -11.65 -22.53 8.11
C LEU A 367 -11.27 -21.18 8.73
N ALA A 368 -10.00 -20.81 8.64
CA ALA A 368 -9.53 -19.52 9.13
C ALA A 368 -10.24 -18.35 8.45
N LYS A 369 -10.40 -18.41 7.11
CA LYS A 369 -11.12 -17.39 6.34
C LYS A 369 -12.60 -17.28 6.71
N LEU A 370 -13.29 -18.39 6.99
CA LEU A 370 -14.72 -18.40 7.33
C LEU A 370 -14.99 -18.05 8.80
N ALA A 371 -14.16 -18.56 9.72
CA ALA A 371 -14.39 -18.45 11.15
C ALA A 371 -13.64 -17.29 11.83
N GLY A 372 -12.67 -16.69 11.14
CA GLY A 372 -11.83 -15.62 11.68
C GLY A 372 -12.53 -14.26 11.77
N GLY A 373 -13.54 -14.05 10.96
CA GLY A 373 -14.22 -12.75 10.87
C GLY A 373 -13.35 -11.65 10.25
N VAL A 374 -13.85 -10.42 10.31
CA VAL A 374 -13.16 -9.20 9.90
C VAL A 374 -13.16 -8.22 11.06
N ALA A 375 -11.98 -7.74 11.44
CA ALA A 375 -11.87 -6.62 12.38
C ALA A 375 -12.05 -5.31 11.60
N VAL A 376 -12.97 -4.47 12.04
CA VAL A 376 -13.28 -3.18 11.43
C VAL A 376 -12.85 -2.08 12.38
N ILE A 377 -11.79 -1.37 12.03
CA ILE A 377 -11.36 -0.16 12.74
C ILE A 377 -12.18 1.01 12.20
N LYS A 378 -13.09 1.53 13.02
CA LYS A 378 -13.88 2.71 12.69
C LYS A 378 -13.15 3.95 13.16
N VAL A 379 -12.75 4.80 12.22
CA VAL A 379 -12.03 6.04 12.50
C VAL A 379 -13.02 7.19 12.61
N GLY A 380 -13.04 7.87 13.76
CA GLY A 380 -13.92 8.99 14.02
C GLY A 380 -13.14 10.26 14.35
N ALA A 381 -13.61 11.41 13.85
CA ALA A 381 -13.05 12.72 14.20
C ALA A 381 -14.14 13.80 14.13
N GLN A 382 -13.84 14.99 14.68
CA GLN A 382 -14.78 16.13 14.72
C GLN A 382 -15.00 16.77 13.35
N THR A 383 -14.05 16.63 12.42
CA THR A 383 -14.13 17.21 11.07
C THR A 383 -13.73 16.17 10.03
N GLU A 384 -14.25 16.32 8.82
CA GLU A 384 -13.92 15.43 7.69
C GLU A 384 -12.42 15.44 7.36
N VAL A 385 -11.77 16.61 7.45
CA VAL A 385 -10.33 16.74 7.22
C VAL A 385 -9.52 15.94 8.25
N ALA A 386 -9.85 16.08 9.55
CA ALA A 386 -9.19 15.32 10.61
C ALA A 386 -9.46 13.81 10.49
N MET A 387 -10.66 13.43 10.09
CA MET A 387 -11.03 12.01 9.90
C MET A 387 -10.22 11.37 8.77
N LYS A 388 -10.08 12.06 7.63
CA LYS A 388 -9.27 11.57 6.50
C LYS A 388 -7.79 11.45 6.87
N GLU A 389 -7.24 12.44 7.58
CA GLU A 389 -5.85 12.39 8.05
C GLU A 389 -5.64 11.22 9.02
N GLN A 390 -6.52 11.05 10.01
CA GLN A 390 -6.43 9.97 10.97
C GLN A 390 -6.60 8.59 10.30
N LYS A 391 -7.48 8.48 9.29
CA LYS A 391 -7.66 7.23 8.52
C LYS A 391 -6.39 6.81 7.81
N LEU A 392 -5.71 7.73 7.10
CA LEU A 392 -4.43 7.46 6.43
C LEU A 392 -3.37 7.01 7.45
N ARG A 393 -3.30 7.67 8.60
CA ARG A 393 -2.37 7.33 9.67
C ARG A 393 -2.63 5.92 10.26
N VAL A 394 -3.88 5.53 10.42
CA VAL A 394 -4.26 4.16 10.86
C VAL A 394 -3.91 3.13 9.78
N GLU A 395 -4.11 3.47 8.50
CA GLU A 395 -3.73 2.59 7.37
C GLU A 395 -2.22 2.33 7.33
N ASP A 396 -1.41 3.37 7.46
CA ASP A 396 0.05 3.24 7.51
C ASP A 396 0.50 2.39 8.71
N ALA A 397 -0.07 2.65 9.89
CA ALA A 397 0.25 1.90 11.10
C ALA A 397 -0.14 0.42 11.00
N LEU A 398 -1.29 0.10 10.40
CA LEU A 398 -1.69 -1.28 10.15
C LEU A 398 -0.74 -1.99 9.18
N ASN A 399 -0.36 -1.32 8.09
CA ASN A 399 0.58 -1.87 7.11
C ASN A 399 1.99 -2.06 7.70
N ALA A 400 2.49 -1.07 8.45
CA ALA A 400 3.74 -1.19 9.19
C ALA A 400 3.73 -2.38 10.16
N THR A 401 2.62 -2.58 10.86
CA THR A 401 2.46 -3.69 11.80
C THR A 401 2.47 -5.05 11.09
N ARG A 402 1.79 -5.17 9.94
CA ARG A 402 1.86 -6.38 9.09
C ARG A 402 3.28 -6.65 8.60
N ALA A 403 3.95 -5.62 8.11
CA ALA A 403 5.35 -5.72 7.66
C ALA A 403 6.30 -6.16 8.81
N ALA A 404 6.04 -5.71 10.04
CA ALA A 404 6.80 -6.11 11.22
C ALA A 404 6.56 -7.58 11.61
N VAL A 405 5.32 -8.04 11.55
CA VAL A 405 4.98 -9.46 11.79
C VAL A 405 5.67 -10.36 10.77
N GLU A 406 5.75 -9.93 9.50
CA GLU A 406 6.33 -10.70 8.39
C GLU A 406 7.86 -10.84 8.48
N GLU A 407 8.60 -9.76 8.75
CA GLU A 407 10.06 -9.75 8.68
C GLU A 407 10.75 -9.30 9.99
N GLY A 408 9.99 -9.07 11.06
CA GLY A 408 10.53 -8.59 12.33
C GLY A 408 10.74 -7.07 12.34
N ILE A 409 11.37 -6.61 13.43
CA ILE A 409 11.62 -5.21 13.74
C ILE A 409 13.11 -4.92 13.91
N VAL A 410 13.50 -3.69 13.62
CA VAL A 410 14.85 -3.15 13.84
C VAL A 410 14.77 -1.89 14.69
N ALA A 411 15.92 -1.39 15.14
CA ALA A 411 16.01 -0.10 15.82
C ALA A 411 15.52 1.03 14.91
N GLY A 412 14.49 1.74 15.33
CA GLY A 412 13.80 2.74 14.54
C GLY A 412 14.52 4.10 14.47
N GLY A 413 13.83 5.08 13.89
CA GLY A 413 14.31 6.47 13.81
C GLY A 413 15.60 6.66 13.01
N GLY A 414 15.82 5.87 11.97
CA GLY A 414 17.03 5.93 11.15
C GLY A 414 18.25 5.23 11.75
N THR A 415 18.11 4.62 12.93
CA THR A 415 19.23 3.97 13.64
C THR A 415 19.71 2.72 12.92
N ALA A 416 18.79 1.90 12.36
CA ALA A 416 19.14 0.70 11.61
C ALA A 416 19.98 1.00 10.38
N GLN A 417 19.67 2.09 9.66
CA GLN A 417 20.45 2.55 8.51
C GLN A 417 21.87 2.98 8.94
N VAL A 418 22.01 3.70 10.06
CA VAL A 418 23.33 4.09 10.59
C VAL A 418 24.15 2.86 10.98
N ASN A 419 23.53 1.86 11.61
CA ASN A 419 24.21 0.60 11.98
C ASN A 419 24.71 -0.18 10.76
N ALA A 420 24.01 -0.12 9.63
CA ALA A 420 24.41 -0.76 8.38
C ALA A 420 25.66 -0.12 7.73
N ILE A 421 25.98 1.12 8.04
CA ILE A 421 27.13 1.85 7.48
C ILE A 421 28.43 1.09 7.72
N ALA A 422 28.63 0.49 8.90
CA ALA A 422 29.84 -0.24 9.22
C ALA A 422 30.10 -1.46 8.30
N ALA A 423 29.03 -2.14 7.86
CA ALA A 423 29.13 -3.23 6.88
C ALA A 423 29.49 -2.70 5.48
N VAL A 424 28.88 -1.59 5.07
CA VAL A 424 29.19 -0.93 3.80
C VAL A 424 30.64 -0.40 3.79
N GLU A 425 31.14 0.16 4.88
CA GLU A 425 32.53 0.61 5.00
C GLU A 425 33.55 -0.53 4.83
N LYS A 426 33.24 -1.73 5.34
CA LYS A 426 34.06 -2.92 5.10
C LYS A 426 34.09 -3.29 3.61
N LEU A 427 32.93 -3.23 2.93
CA LEU A 427 32.87 -3.44 1.48
C LEU A 427 33.71 -2.37 0.73
N ILE A 428 33.57 -1.09 1.08
CA ILE A 428 34.32 0.03 0.47
C ILE A 428 35.84 -0.21 0.51
N ALA A 429 36.34 -0.83 1.58
CA ALA A 429 37.77 -1.17 1.70
C ALA A 429 38.24 -2.20 0.66
N THR A 430 37.36 -3.02 0.11
CA THR A 430 37.65 -4.04 -0.90
C THR A 430 37.49 -3.57 -2.34
N LEU A 431 36.82 -2.42 -2.54
CA LEU A 431 36.51 -1.89 -3.86
C LEU A 431 37.53 -0.84 -4.33
N ASN A 432 37.61 -0.62 -5.65
CA ASN A 432 38.51 0.36 -6.27
C ASN A 432 37.75 1.25 -7.28
N GLY A 433 38.36 2.41 -7.64
CA GLY A 433 37.83 3.32 -8.66
C GLY A 433 36.39 3.76 -8.41
N ASP A 434 35.60 3.88 -9.47
CA ASP A 434 34.23 4.39 -9.42
C ASP A 434 33.25 3.42 -8.77
N GLU A 435 33.57 2.14 -8.71
CA GLU A 435 32.78 1.17 -7.94
C GLU A 435 32.87 1.48 -6.43
N LYS A 436 34.06 1.84 -5.95
CA LYS A 436 34.26 2.35 -4.58
C LYS A 436 33.51 3.63 -4.31
N THR A 437 33.48 4.54 -5.31
CA THR A 437 32.71 5.78 -5.25
C THR A 437 31.22 5.49 -5.10
N GLY A 438 30.67 4.56 -5.90
CA GLY A 438 29.28 4.12 -5.79
C GLY A 438 28.92 3.59 -4.40
N ALA A 439 29.79 2.79 -3.79
CA ALA A 439 29.56 2.28 -2.45
C ALA A 439 29.62 3.40 -1.37
N ARG A 440 30.49 4.40 -1.54
CA ARG A 440 30.57 5.58 -0.65
C ARG A 440 29.30 6.42 -0.69
N ILE A 441 28.68 6.56 -1.85
CA ILE A 441 27.40 7.26 -2.01
C ILE A 441 26.34 6.63 -1.07
N ILE A 442 26.24 5.31 -1.05
CA ILE A 442 25.29 4.62 -0.17
C ILE A 442 25.64 4.85 1.31
N ALA A 443 26.91 4.72 1.72
CA ALA A 443 27.32 4.98 3.10
C ALA A 443 26.97 6.43 3.55
N THR A 444 27.03 7.39 2.62
CA THR A 444 26.62 8.78 2.89
C THR A 444 25.10 8.91 2.95
N ALA A 445 24.38 8.30 2.03
CA ALA A 445 22.91 8.38 1.96
C ALA A 445 22.23 7.72 3.17
N LEU A 446 22.81 6.65 3.73
CA LEU A 446 22.28 5.98 4.94
C LEU A 446 22.23 6.89 6.19
N GLN A 447 22.91 8.04 6.14
CA GLN A 447 22.84 9.05 7.22
C GLN A 447 21.59 9.95 7.10
N ALA A 448 20.98 10.03 5.90
CA ALA A 448 19.93 11.00 5.63
C ALA A 448 18.69 10.84 6.54
N PRO A 449 18.17 9.64 6.84
CA PRO A 449 16.98 9.52 7.68
C PRO A 449 17.16 10.09 9.08
N ILE A 450 18.21 9.70 9.80
CA ILE A 450 18.44 10.20 11.17
C ILE A 450 18.75 11.70 11.21
N ARG A 451 19.47 12.21 10.18
CA ARG A 451 19.73 13.65 10.06
C ARG A 451 18.44 14.42 9.88
N GLN A 452 17.58 13.98 8.96
CA GLN A 452 16.31 14.66 8.69
C GLN A 452 15.37 14.62 9.91
N ILE A 453 15.30 13.49 10.63
CA ILE A 453 14.51 13.38 11.86
C ILE A 453 15.01 14.37 12.92
N ALA A 454 16.32 14.50 13.08
CA ALA A 454 16.93 15.46 14.02
C ALA A 454 16.65 16.91 13.58
N GLU A 455 16.82 17.23 12.30
CA GLU A 455 16.54 18.56 11.74
C GLU A 455 15.07 18.96 11.91
N ASN A 456 14.13 18.03 11.65
CA ASN A 456 12.70 18.27 11.89
C ASN A 456 12.39 18.49 13.38
N ALA A 457 13.24 17.95 14.28
CA ALA A 457 13.17 18.19 15.72
C ALA A 457 13.90 19.47 16.17
N GLY A 458 14.52 20.22 15.26
CA GLY A 458 15.24 21.46 15.56
C GLY A 458 16.66 21.23 16.08
N VAL A 459 17.25 20.05 15.86
CA VAL A 459 18.61 19.69 16.32
C VAL A 459 19.49 19.43 15.10
N ASP A 460 20.79 19.78 15.21
CA ASP A 460 21.76 19.48 14.15
C ASP A 460 21.90 17.97 13.92
N GLY A 461 21.48 17.53 12.74
CA GLY A 461 21.50 16.13 12.35
C GLY A 461 22.90 15.52 12.25
N SER A 462 23.94 16.35 12.00
CA SER A 462 25.33 15.89 11.94
C SER A 462 25.86 15.54 13.32
N VAL A 463 25.49 16.31 14.33
CA VAL A 463 25.87 16.05 15.73
C VAL A 463 25.21 14.77 16.22
N VAL A 464 23.91 14.60 15.92
CA VAL A 464 23.17 13.39 16.30
C VAL A 464 23.77 12.15 15.64
N PHE A 465 23.99 12.21 14.34
CA PHE A 465 24.61 11.12 13.58
C PHE A 465 25.98 10.71 14.16
N GLU A 466 26.89 11.68 14.37
CA GLU A 466 28.24 11.37 14.83
C GLU A 466 28.23 10.79 16.26
N LYS A 467 27.32 11.21 17.12
CA LYS A 467 27.18 10.64 18.46
C LYS A 467 26.68 9.18 18.43
N ILE A 468 25.75 8.85 17.54
CA ILE A 468 25.27 7.49 17.36
C ILE A 468 26.40 6.61 16.80
N ARG A 469 27.08 7.07 15.75
CA ARG A 469 28.16 6.35 15.10
C ARG A 469 29.33 6.07 16.04
N SER A 470 29.73 7.05 16.86
CA SER A 470 30.82 6.92 17.80
C SER A 470 30.55 5.95 18.95
N SER A 471 29.29 5.71 19.30
CA SER A 471 28.90 4.77 20.35
C SER A 471 29.28 3.33 20.02
N LYS A 472 29.35 2.97 18.73
CA LYS A 472 29.57 1.61 18.20
C LYS A 472 28.61 0.54 18.75
N LYS A 473 27.55 0.96 19.44
CA LYS A 473 26.55 0.07 20.01
C LYS A 473 25.38 -0.08 19.03
N VAL A 474 25.12 -1.30 18.60
CA VAL A 474 23.95 -1.60 17.74
C VAL A 474 22.66 -1.29 18.48
N GLY A 475 21.73 -0.63 17.83
CA GLY A 475 20.45 -0.24 18.42
C GLY A 475 20.46 1.00 19.32
N TYR A 476 21.63 1.61 19.59
CA TYR A 476 21.71 2.89 20.29
C TYR A 476 21.41 4.03 19.32
N GLY A 477 20.38 4.83 19.63
CA GLY A 477 19.87 5.87 18.75
C GLY A 477 19.41 7.11 19.48
N TYR A 478 18.78 8.02 18.73
CA TYR A 478 18.26 9.29 19.24
C TYR A 478 16.73 9.30 19.21
N ASN A 479 16.13 9.39 20.39
CA ASN A 479 14.69 9.65 20.52
C ASN A 479 14.42 11.13 20.31
N ALA A 480 13.98 11.50 19.11
CA ALA A 480 13.71 12.89 18.74
C ALA A 480 12.48 13.50 19.47
N TYR A 481 11.59 12.66 20.02
CA TYR A 481 10.45 13.13 20.81
C TYR A 481 10.89 13.65 22.18
N THR A 482 11.74 12.85 22.89
CA THR A 482 12.24 13.21 24.24
C THR A 482 13.61 13.89 24.24
N GLU A 483 14.26 14.00 23.06
CA GLU A 483 15.60 14.57 22.86
C GLU A 483 16.70 13.82 23.63
N LYS A 484 16.53 12.51 23.82
CA LYS A 484 17.46 11.66 24.57
C LYS A 484 18.06 10.56 23.69
N TYR A 485 19.27 10.15 24.01
CA TYR A 485 19.91 8.99 23.42
C TYR A 485 19.59 7.74 24.23
N VAL A 486 19.05 6.72 23.58
CA VAL A 486 18.53 5.51 24.23
C VAL A 486 18.81 4.25 23.38
N ASP A 487 18.64 3.09 23.99
CA ASP A 487 18.51 1.84 23.25
C ASP A 487 17.11 1.79 22.64
N MET A 488 17.04 1.85 21.31
CA MET A 488 15.79 2.14 20.59
C MET A 488 14.75 1.03 20.76
N ILE A 489 15.12 -0.25 20.60
CA ILE A 489 14.17 -1.38 20.71
C ILE A 489 13.59 -1.47 22.14
N PRO A 490 14.38 -1.48 23.22
CA PRO A 490 13.82 -1.47 24.57
C PRO A 490 13.00 -0.21 24.89
N ALA A 491 13.33 0.92 24.27
CA ALA A 491 12.56 2.17 24.41
C ALA A 491 11.26 2.17 23.58
N GLY A 492 10.95 1.10 22.85
CA GLY A 492 9.76 0.97 22.02
C GLY A 492 9.83 1.74 20.69
N ILE A 493 11.02 2.23 20.30
CA ILE A 493 11.21 2.96 19.04
C ILE A 493 11.76 2.00 18.01
N VAL A 494 10.85 1.45 17.20
CA VAL A 494 11.12 0.35 16.27
C VAL A 494 10.57 0.67 14.89
N ASP A 495 11.26 0.19 13.86
CA ASP A 495 10.80 0.23 12.48
C ASP A 495 10.67 -1.20 11.95
N PRO A 496 9.70 -1.53 11.09
CA PRO A 496 9.63 -2.83 10.43
C PRO A 496 10.85 -3.05 9.54
N THR A 497 11.45 -4.23 9.62
CA THR A 497 12.62 -4.60 8.81
C THR A 497 12.30 -4.51 7.31
N LYS A 498 11.12 -5.00 6.91
CA LYS A 498 10.64 -4.93 5.52
C LYS A 498 10.55 -3.50 5.01
N VAL A 499 9.99 -2.57 5.79
CA VAL A 499 9.90 -1.14 5.46
C VAL A 499 11.28 -0.53 5.29
N THR A 500 12.18 -0.78 6.24
CA THR A 500 13.53 -0.20 6.27
C THR A 500 14.37 -0.64 5.07
N ARG A 501 14.36 -1.95 4.72
CA ARG A 501 15.12 -2.47 3.57
C ARG A 501 14.51 -2.06 2.23
N SER A 502 13.17 -2.18 2.08
CA SER A 502 12.48 -1.85 0.82
C SER A 502 12.63 -0.37 0.45
N SER A 503 12.61 0.51 1.45
CA SER A 503 12.87 1.94 1.24
C SER A 503 14.25 2.18 0.64
N LEU A 504 15.29 1.48 1.10
CA LEU A 504 16.65 1.59 0.55
C LEU A 504 16.76 0.98 -0.85
N GLU A 505 16.20 -0.22 -1.06
CA GLU A 505 16.23 -0.92 -2.35
C GLU A 505 15.55 -0.12 -3.46
N ASN A 506 14.33 0.38 -3.21
CA ASN A 506 13.57 1.16 -4.17
C ASN A 506 14.23 2.53 -4.45
N ALA A 507 14.71 3.20 -3.40
CA ALA A 507 15.45 4.46 -3.54
C ALA A 507 16.70 4.30 -4.42
N ALA A 508 17.51 3.29 -4.16
CA ALA A 508 18.74 3.04 -4.89
C ALA A 508 18.49 2.62 -6.34
N SER A 509 17.44 1.85 -6.60
CA SER A 509 17.06 1.42 -7.96
C SER A 509 16.78 2.61 -8.88
N ILE A 510 15.92 3.53 -8.43
CA ILE A 510 15.57 4.72 -9.21
C ILE A 510 16.75 5.70 -9.28
N ALA A 511 17.45 5.96 -8.17
CA ALA A 511 18.60 6.84 -8.14
C ALA A 511 19.71 6.35 -9.10
N ALA A 512 20.00 5.04 -9.13
CA ALA A 512 20.96 4.47 -10.07
C ALA A 512 20.54 4.66 -11.54
N SER A 513 19.24 4.59 -11.84
CA SER A 513 18.71 4.86 -13.17
C SER A 513 18.86 6.34 -13.55
N VAL A 514 18.56 7.25 -12.62
CA VAL A 514 18.77 8.71 -12.80
C VAL A 514 20.24 9.01 -13.09
N LEU A 515 21.18 8.44 -12.33
CA LEU A 515 22.61 8.67 -12.49
C LEU A 515 23.18 8.17 -13.83
N THR A 516 22.53 7.19 -14.47
CA THR A 516 22.92 6.66 -15.78
C THR A 516 22.21 7.36 -16.94
N THR A 517 21.33 8.33 -16.67
CA THR A 517 20.60 9.08 -17.69
C THR A 517 21.46 10.22 -18.26
N GLU A 518 21.48 10.33 -19.60
CA GLU A 518 22.24 11.35 -20.33
C GLU A 518 21.35 12.33 -21.09
N SER A 519 20.12 11.93 -21.46
CA SER A 519 19.21 12.78 -22.22
C SER A 519 17.77 12.63 -21.75
N LEU A 520 17.01 13.73 -21.84
CA LEU A 520 15.58 13.76 -21.56
C LEU A 520 14.83 14.14 -22.84
N VAL A 521 13.73 13.46 -23.09
CA VAL A 521 12.90 13.68 -24.28
C VAL A 521 11.44 13.83 -23.85
N THR A 522 10.82 14.95 -24.22
CA THR A 522 9.39 15.21 -23.93
C THR A 522 8.67 15.74 -25.17
N ASP A 523 7.35 15.71 -25.16
CA ASP A 523 6.57 16.35 -26.21
C ASP A 523 6.65 17.88 -26.10
N LYS A 524 6.74 18.55 -27.25
CA LYS A 524 6.66 20.01 -27.28
C LYS A 524 5.22 20.40 -26.96
N PRO A 525 4.97 21.22 -25.92
CA PRO A 525 3.64 21.75 -25.66
C PRO A 525 3.07 22.43 -26.92
N THR A 526 1.87 22.08 -27.33
CA THR A 526 1.19 22.74 -28.44
C THR A 526 -0.02 23.47 -27.86
N PRO A 527 -0.32 24.71 -28.31
CA PRO A 527 -1.49 25.46 -27.83
C PRO A 527 -2.82 24.70 -27.98
N GLU A 528 -2.89 23.79 -28.97
CA GLU A 528 -4.05 22.93 -29.20
C GLU A 528 -4.14 21.79 -28.18
N ALA A 529 -3.00 21.25 -27.71
CA ALA A 529 -3.00 20.23 -26.66
C ALA A 529 -3.39 20.81 -25.29
N ASP A 530 -2.93 22.02 -24.99
CA ASP A 530 -3.33 22.75 -23.77
C ASP A 530 -4.81 23.12 -23.81
N ALA A 531 -5.33 23.55 -24.97
CA ALA A 531 -6.76 23.82 -25.16
C ALA A 531 -7.59 22.53 -25.10
N ALA A 532 -7.11 21.41 -25.61
CA ALA A 532 -7.79 20.12 -25.52
C ALA A 532 -7.76 19.56 -24.09
N ALA A 533 -6.65 19.70 -23.35
CA ALA A 533 -6.56 19.34 -21.94
C ALA A 533 -7.48 20.20 -21.06
N MET A 534 -7.54 21.53 -21.31
CA MET A 534 -8.49 22.43 -20.65
C MET A 534 -9.94 22.10 -21.01
N ALA A 535 -10.24 21.75 -22.27
CA ALA A 535 -11.57 21.36 -22.71
C ALA A 535 -11.99 20.00 -22.11
N ALA A 536 -11.08 19.04 -22.01
CA ALA A 536 -11.33 17.77 -21.35
C ALA A 536 -11.55 17.94 -19.83
N ALA A 537 -10.75 18.79 -19.18
CA ALA A 537 -10.94 19.16 -17.78
C ALA A 537 -12.25 19.91 -17.53
N ALA A 538 -12.70 20.74 -18.49
CA ALA A 538 -13.96 21.45 -18.43
C ALA A 538 -15.17 20.52 -18.71
N GLN A 539 -15.02 19.49 -19.54
CA GLN A 539 -16.07 18.51 -19.82
C GLN A 539 -16.17 17.42 -18.72
N GLY A 540 -15.06 17.11 -18.00
CA GLY A 540 -15.08 16.24 -16.83
C GLY A 540 -15.67 16.89 -15.57
N GLY A 541 -15.86 18.21 -15.55
CA GLY A 541 -16.41 18.98 -14.42
C GLY A 541 -17.91 19.19 -14.42
N GLY A 542 -18.65 18.53 -15.30
CA GLY A 542 -20.09 18.74 -15.46
C GLY A 542 -20.93 17.49 -15.38
N MET A 543 -20.80 16.72 -14.30
CA MET A 543 -21.88 15.83 -13.86
C MET A 543 -21.75 15.57 -12.36
N TYR A 544 -22.72 16.06 -11.67
CA TYR A 544 -23.02 15.82 -10.24
C TYR A 544 -23.36 14.35 -9.97
#